data_355e4ad2111e041a1408e7a657dfe549
#
_entry.id   355e4ad2111e041a1408e7a657dfe549
#
_cell.length_a   1.000
_cell.length_b   1.000
_cell.length_c   1.000
_cell.angle_alpha   90.00
_cell.angle_beta   90.00
_cell.angle_gamma   90.00
#
_symmetry.space_group_name_H-M   'P 1'
#
loop_
_entity.id
_entity.type
_entity.pdbx_description
1 polymer ?
#
loop_
_entity_poly.entity_id
_entity_poly.type
_entity_poly.pdbx_seq_one_letter_code
_entity_poly.pdbx_strand_id
1 'polypeptide(L)'
;LHTFIVGVFKELEYLHEARHRKRIEDLKRRGIDKPHEGARDDVSFRGRVFHFLGEVEAIFGIWVVALAGAVVWFFGVREHGLDDGFYLGLLELERFLGQDVNYTEPLFVIIIMAIAATRPIVRFAEFCVNRVARIFGGSPAAWWFSTLTLTPLLGSFITEPAAMTIAAMLLGKRFFDLKPSVTFAYATIGLLFVNISVGGTLTHFAAPPVLMISYTWNWGFSFMMANFGWKATIGIFVANILYFVAFRNSFAALTPLGSSNADGSPIRLRWEEREDPIPMWVTVVHMVLHAWSVCS
;
A
#
# COMPACT_ATOMS: atom_id res chain seq x y z
N LEU A 1 -0.36 3.43 20.95
CA LEU A 1 0.55 4.56 20.73
C LEU A 1 0.72 4.82 19.23
N HIS A 2 1.06 3.79 18.45
CA HIS A 2 1.25 3.84 16.99
C HIS A 2 0.07 4.49 16.26
N THR A 3 -1.15 3.99 16.45
CA THR A 3 -2.38 4.53 15.84
C THR A 3 -2.64 6.01 16.19
N PHE A 4 -2.22 6.42 17.40
CA PHE A 4 -2.37 7.79 17.86
C PHE A 4 -1.43 8.74 17.12
N ILE A 5 -0.19 8.32 16.89
CA ILE A 5 0.83 9.10 16.17
C ILE A 5 0.44 9.29 14.70
N VAL A 6 -0.08 8.26 14.03
CA VAL A 6 -0.64 8.36 12.66
C VAL A 6 -1.74 9.42 12.58
N GLY A 7 -2.66 9.40 13.56
CA GLY A 7 -3.74 10.40 13.61
C GLY A 7 -3.23 11.84 13.68
N VAL A 8 -2.22 12.08 14.52
CA VAL A 8 -1.59 13.41 14.66
C VAL A 8 -0.94 13.88 13.35
N PHE A 9 -0.20 13.01 12.67
CA PHE A 9 0.43 13.38 11.39
C PHE A 9 -0.60 13.66 10.29
N LYS A 10 -1.67 12.88 10.21
CA LYS A 10 -2.77 13.13 9.25
C LYS A 10 -3.51 14.44 9.53
N GLU A 11 -3.70 14.79 10.79
CA GLU A 11 -4.30 16.07 11.17
C GLU A 11 -3.38 17.24 10.79
N LEU A 12 -2.08 17.11 11.02
CA LEU A 12 -1.07 18.12 10.61
C LEU A 12 -1.02 18.26 9.08
N GLU A 13 -1.06 17.17 8.34
CA GLU A 13 -1.17 17.16 6.87
C GLU A 13 -2.38 17.97 6.43
N TYR A 14 -3.57 17.64 6.94
CA TYR A 14 -4.82 18.32 6.59
C TYR A 14 -4.75 19.82 6.88
N LEU A 15 -4.23 20.22 8.04
CA LEU A 15 -4.09 21.63 8.42
C LEU A 15 -3.14 22.40 7.49
N HIS A 16 -2.02 21.76 7.09
CA HIS A 16 -1.06 22.40 6.19
C HIS A 16 -1.58 22.49 4.76
N GLU A 17 -2.28 21.48 4.27
CA GLU A 17 -2.91 21.55 2.95
C GLU A 17 -4.06 22.55 2.89
N ALA A 18 -4.88 22.64 3.93
CA ALA A 18 -5.96 23.63 4.00
C ALA A 18 -5.43 25.07 4.00
N ARG A 19 -4.32 25.33 4.72
CA ARG A 19 -3.66 26.64 4.70
C ARG A 19 -3.05 26.97 3.34
N HIS A 20 -2.45 25.98 2.71
CA HIS A 20 -1.83 26.15 1.38
C HIS A 20 -2.90 26.46 0.32
N ARG A 21 -4.00 25.71 0.31
CA ARG A 21 -5.16 25.93 -0.57
C ARG A 21 -5.72 27.35 -0.42
N LYS A 22 -5.96 27.81 0.81
CA LYS A 22 -6.41 29.19 1.06
C LYS A 22 -5.44 30.23 0.51
N ARG A 23 -4.14 30.01 0.67
CA ARG A 23 -3.11 30.91 0.14
C ARG A 23 -3.12 30.96 -1.40
N ILE A 24 -3.32 29.85 -2.07
CA ILE A 24 -3.44 29.79 -3.54
C ILE A 24 -4.71 30.52 -4.00
N GLU A 25 -5.84 30.30 -3.32
CA GLU A 25 -7.09 31.00 -3.63
C GLU A 25 -6.97 32.51 -3.46
N ASP A 26 -6.32 32.98 -2.40
CA ASP A 26 -6.07 34.40 -2.19
C ASP A 26 -5.15 35.02 -3.26
N LEU A 27 -4.12 34.30 -3.70
CA LEU A 27 -3.26 34.73 -4.81
C LEU A 27 -4.02 34.80 -6.12
N LYS A 28 -4.85 33.81 -6.43
CA LYS A 28 -5.75 33.82 -7.62
C LYS A 28 -6.72 34.99 -7.58
N ARG A 29 -7.31 35.30 -6.42
CA ARG A 29 -8.21 36.46 -6.25
C ARG A 29 -7.50 37.80 -6.46
N ARG A 30 -6.20 37.89 -6.17
CA ARG A 30 -5.37 39.09 -6.36
C ARG A 30 -4.79 39.21 -7.77
N GLY A 31 -5.16 38.32 -8.71
CA GLY A 31 -4.69 38.36 -10.08
C GLY A 31 -3.18 38.07 -10.25
N ILE A 32 -2.54 37.49 -9.24
CA ILE A 32 -1.14 37.10 -9.28
C ILE A 32 -1.09 35.67 -9.82
N ASP A 33 -1.20 35.54 -11.14
CA ASP A 33 -0.90 34.28 -11.84
C ASP A 33 0.61 34.09 -11.84
N LYS A 34 1.10 33.13 -11.08
CA LYS A 34 2.47 32.65 -11.26
C LYS A 34 2.56 31.89 -12.58
N PRO A 35 3.57 32.14 -13.43
CA PRO A 35 3.71 31.42 -14.66
C PRO A 35 3.89 29.91 -14.38
N HIS A 36 3.29 29.13 -15.24
CA HIS A 36 3.24 27.67 -15.30
C HIS A 36 4.54 26.95 -14.85
N GLU A 37 4.70 26.69 -13.61
CA GLU A 37 5.45 25.54 -13.12
C GLU A 37 4.42 24.48 -12.76
N GLY A 38 4.49 23.36 -13.46
CA GLY A 38 3.46 22.37 -13.62
C GLY A 38 2.79 21.89 -12.33
N ALA A 39 1.78 21.09 -12.47
CA ALA A 39 0.86 20.47 -11.47
C ALA A 39 1.44 20.02 -10.10
N ARG A 40 2.67 20.37 -9.79
CA ARG A 40 3.37 20.17 -8.52
C ARG A 40 3.14 21.27 -7.49
N ASP A 41 2.68 22.46 -7.91
CA ASP A 41 2.50 23.61 -6.99
C ASP A 41 1.19 23.58 -6.20
N ASP A 42 0.27 22.68 -6.51
CA ASP A 42 -1.02 22.57 -5.81
C ASP A 42 -0.93 21.85 -4.45
N VAL A 43 0.20 21.25 -4.12
CA VAL A 43 0.39 20.48 -2.88
C VAL A 43 1.51 21.08 -2.03
N SER A 44 1.23 21.37 -0.76
CA SER A 44 2.21 21.88 0.19
C SER A 44 3.35 20.87 0.39
N PHE A 45 4.62 21.32 0.30
CA PHE A 45 5.77 20.48 0.65
C PHE A 45 5.67 19.94 2.09
N ARG A 46 5.25 20.78 3.05
CA ARG A 46 5.02 20.36 4.43
C ARG A 46 3.88 19.35 4.55
N GLY A 47 2.79 19.54 3.80
CA GLY A 47 1.71 18.57 3.71
C GLY A 47 2.23 17.20 3.26
N ARG A 48 3.06 17.16 2.23
CA ARG A 48 3.69 15.90 1.74
C ARG A 48 4.62 15.24 2.76
N VAL A 49 5.37 16.03 3.53
CA VAL A 49 6.22 15.50 4.60
C VAL A 49 5.36 14.87 5.70
N PHE A 50 4.28 15.53 6.13
CA PHE A 50 3.38 14.97 7.13
C PHE A 50 2.58 13.78 6.60
N HIS A 51 2.21 13.79 5.32
CA HIS A 51 1.64 12.62 4.66
C HIS A 51 2.57 11.41 4.73
N PHE A 52 3.82 11.59 4.31
CA PHE A 52 4.85 10.54 4.39
C PHE A 52 5.08 10.05 5.83
N LEU A 53 5.19 10.98 6.80
CA LEU A 53 5.34 10.61 8.21
C LEU A 53 4.08 9.96 8.79
N GLY A 54 2.93 10.15 8.18
CA GLY A 54 1.67 9.47 8.51
C GLY A 54 1.51 8.09 7.88
N GLU A 55 2.44 7.68 6.99
CA GLU A 55 2.46 6.33 6.43
C GLU A 55 2.96 5.32 7.47
N VAL A 56 2.42 4.12 7.38
CA VAL A 56 2.71 3.06 8.36
C VAL A 56 4.21 2.75 8.42
N GLU A 57 4.86 2.72 7.26
CA GLU A 57 6.28 2.42 7.11
C GLU A 57 7.17 3.47 7.78
N ALA A 58 6.86 4.75 7.63
CA ALA A 58 7.60 5.85 8.24
C ALA A 58 7.47 5.83 9.77
N ILE A 59 6.30 5.46 10.29
CA ILE A 59 6.08 5.37 11.74
C ILE A 59 6.85 4.20 12.36
N PHE A 60 7.01 3.08 11.65
CA PHE A 60 7.89 2.02 12.12
C PHE A 60 9.33 2.53 12.25
N GLY A 61 9.79 3.43 11.36
CA GLY A 61 11.10 4.07 11.46
C GLY A 61 11.32 4.88 12.75
N ILE A 62 10.27 5.44 13.36
CA ILE A 62 10.38 6.18 14.64
C ILE A 62 10.83 5.25 15.78
N TRP A 63 10.45 3.98 15.76
CA TRP A 63 10.87 3.00 16.75
C TRP A 63 12.37 2.70 16.72
N VAL A 64 13.05 2.97 15.60
CA VAL A 64 14.51 2.88 15.51
C VAL A 64 15.17 3.87 16.49
N VAL A 65 14.59 5.07 16.67
CA VAL A 65 15.08 6.05 17.64
C VAL A 65 14.92 5.53 19.07
N ALA A 66 13.77 4.89 19.37
CA ALA A 66 13.54 4.27 20.68
C ALA A 66 14.52 3.11 20.93
N LEU A 67 14.78 2.28 19.90
CA LEU A 67 15.79 1.22 19.96
C LEU A 67 17.19 1.78 20.20
N ALA A 68 17.57 2.82 19.45
CA ALA A 68 18.87 3.48 19.63
C ALA A 68 19.03 4.00 21.08
N GLY A 69 18.00 4.66 21.61
CA GLY A 69 17.98 5.10 23.00
C GLY A 69 18.10 3.94 23.99
N ALA A 70 17.43 2.82 23.72
CA ALA A 70 17.53 1.62 24.56
C ALA A 70 18.93 0.98 24.52
N VAL A 71 19.57 0.92 23.36
CA VAL A 71 20.95 0.42 23.21
C VAL A 71 21.92 1.30 24.00
N VAL A 72 21.86 2.62 23.83
CA VAL A 72 22.70 3.56 24.56
C VAL A 72 22.50 3.45 26.06
N TRP A 73 21.24 3.34 26.51
CA TRP A 73 20.93 3.18 27.92
C TRP A 73 21.45 1.86 28.48
N PHE A 74 21.15 0.75 27.82
CA PHE A 74 21.40 -0.59 28.35
C PHE A 74 22.88 -0.94 28.35
N PHE A 75 23.59 -0.68 27.27
CA PHE A 75 25.01 -1.02 27.13
C PHE A 75 25.99 0.06 27.58
N GLY A 76 25.50 1.28 27.75
CA GLY A 76 26.35 2.39 28.19
C GLY A 76 25.97 2.90 29.58
N VAL A 77 24.91 3.69 29.67
CA VAL A 77 24.56 4.47 30.87
C VAL A 77 24.30 3.60 32.10
N ARG A 78 23.64 2.47 31.94
CA ARG A 78 23.32 1.56 33.03
C ARG A 78 24.56 0.93 33.70
N GLU A 79 25.60 0.65 32.90
CA GLU A 79 26.80 -0.02 33.41
C GLU A 79 27.88 0.96 33.85
N HIS A 80 27.99 2.13 33.20
CA HIS A 80 29.10 3.07 33.38
C HIS A 80 28.68 4.47 33.91
N GLY A 81 27.39 4.67 34.20
CA GLY A 81 26.88 5.97 34.64
C GLY A 81 26.59 6.92 33.46
N LEU A 82 26.12 8.16 33.79
CA LEU A 82 25.68 9.11 32.74
C LEU A 82 26.84 9.73 31.95
N ASP A 83 27.97 10.03 32.62
CA ASP A 83 29.05 10.79 32.01
C ASP A 83 29.82 9.97 30.95
N ASP A 84 30.43 8.87 31.35
CA ASP A 84 31.20 8.01 30.45
C ASP A 84 30.27 7.03 29.68
N GLY A 85 29.18 6.60 30.31
CA GLY A 85 28.25 5.61 29.76
C GLY A 85 27.50 6.09 28.53
N PHE A 86 27.20 7.38 28.41
CA PHE A 86 26.54 7.91 27.22
C PHE A 86 27.44 7.77 25.98
N TYR A 87 28.71 8.13 26.11
CA TYR A 87 29.68 8.00 25.01
C TYR A 87 29.92 6.53 24.63
N LEU A 88 30.11 5.66 25.62
CA LEU A 88 30.26 4.21 25.40
C LEU A 88 29.04 3.59 24.76
N GLY A 89 27.85 4.01 25.18
CA GLY A 89 26.60 3.59 24.56
C GLY A 89 26.43 4.02 23.10
N LEU A 90 26.94 5.22 22.74
CA LEU A 90 26.97 5.68 21.35
C LEU A 90 27.93 4.84 20.49
N LEU A 91 29.10 4.49 21.02
CA LEU A 91 30.05 3.61 20.32
C LEU A 91 29.44 2.21 20.10
N GLU A 92 28.73 1.70 21.09
CA GLU A 92 28.05 0.39 20.96
C GLU A 92 26.88 0.46 19.94
N LEU A 93 26.16 1.58 19.92
CA LEU A 93 25.13 1.82 18.89
C LEU A 93 25.76 1.89 17.47
N GLU A 94 26.89 2.58 17.33
CA GLU A 94 27.62 2.63 16.05
C GLU A 94 28.06 1.23 15.61
N ARG A 95 28.62 0.44 16.54
CA ARG A 95 29.00 -0.95 16.28
C ARG A 95 27.80 -1.79 15.86
N PHE A 96 26.69 -1.72 16.61
CA PHE A 96 25.45 -2.43 16.32
C PHE A 96 24.93 -2.08 14.93
N LEU A 97 24.83 -0.80 14.61
CA LEU A 97 24.33 -0.35 13.30
C LEU A 97 25.29 -0.71 12.15
N GLY A 98 26.60 -0.67 12.38
CA GLY A 98 27.61 -0.89 11.33
C GLY A 98 27.97 -2.35 11.09
N GLN A 99 27.82 -3.23 12.08
CA GLN A 99 28.33 -4.60 12.03
C GLN A 99 27.24 -5.67 12.26
N ASP A 100 26.29 -5.41 13.16
CA ASP A 100 25.32 -6.42 13.56
C ASP A 100 24.02 -6.33 12.74
N VAL A 101 23.65 -5.16 12.22
CA VAL A 101 22.46 -4.98 11.40
C VAL A 101 22.69 -5.40 9.96
N ASN A 102 21.89 -6.35 9.49
CA ASN A 102 21.89 -6.72 8.07
C ASN A 102 20.98 -5.80 7.26
N TYR A 103 21.56 -4.97 6.41
CA TYR A 103 20.82 -4.02 5.55
C TYR A 103 20.40 -4.61 4.20
N THR A 104 20.83 -5.81 3.85
CA THR A 104 20.54 -6.42 2.54
C THR A 104 19.05 -6.55 2.32
N GLU A 105 18.31 -7.01 3.32
CA GLU A 105 16.88 -7.22 3.20
C GLU A 105 16.04 -5.94 3.18
N PRO A 106 16.26 -4.95 4.08
CA PRO A 106 15.59 -3.67 3.96
C PRO A 106 15.82 -2.98 2.63
N LEU A 107 17.05 -3.03 2.09
CA LEU A 107 17.37 -2.48 0.77
C LEU A 107 16.66 -3.24 -0.35
N PHE A 108 16.62 -4.55 -0.28
CA PHE A 108 15.87 -5.39 -1.22
C PHE A 108 14.38 -5.03 -1.24
N VAL A 109 13.76 -4.89 -0.06
CA VAL A 109 12.34 -4.49 0.05
C VAL A 109 12.11 -3.11 -0.54
N ILE A 110 12.99 -2.13 -0.25
CA ILE A 110 12.88 -0.77 -0.82
C ILE A 110 12.92 -0.83 -2.36
N ILE A 111 13.84 -1.61 -2.94
CA ILE A 111 13.95 -1.75 -4.39
C ILE A 111 12.68 -2.37 -4.99
N ILE A 112 12.19 -3.45 -4.39
CA ILE A 112 10.95 -4.11 -4.83
C ILE A 112 9.76 -3.15 -4.73
N MET A 113 9.60 -2.44 -3.62
CA MET A 113 8.53 -1.47 -3.44
C MET A 113 8.61 -0.34 -4.47
N ALA A 114 9.81 0.18 -4.74
CA ALA A 114 10.02 1.22 -5.74
C ALA A 114 9.62 0.75 -7.16
N ILE A 115 9.97 -0.49 -7.52
CA ILE A 115 9.57 -1.08 -8.82
C ILE A 115 8.07 -1.35 -8.85
N ALA A 116 7.51 -1.95 -7.80
CA ALA A 116 6.10 -2.31 -7.70
C ALA A 116 5.16 -1.09 -7.73
N ALA A 117 5.59 0.04 -7.17
CA ALA A 117 4.84 1.29 -7.19
C ALA A 117 4.83 1.99 -8.57
N THR A 118 5.56 1.46 -9.56
CA THR A 118 5.61 2.06 -10.89
C THR A 118 4.29 1.89 -11.65
N ARG A 119 3.92 2.90 -12.43
CA ARG A 119 2.69 2.88 -13.25
C ARG A 119 2.54 1.63 -14.12
N PRO A 120 3.58 1.10 -14.79
CA PRO A 120 3.47 -0.13 -15.58
C PRO A 120 2.97 -1.33 -14.79
N ILE A 121 3.50 -1.54 -13.57
CA ILE A 121 3.11 -2.67 -12.71
C ILE A 121 1.67 -2.51 -12.21
N VAL A 122 1.31 -1.31 -11.74
CA VAL A 122 -0.06 -1.00 -11.30
C VAL A 122 -1.07 -1.22 -12.42
N ARG A 123 -0.78 -0.72 -13.63
CA ARG A 123 -1.65 -0.91 -14.81
C ARG A 123 -1.75 -2.37 -15.24
N PHE A 124 -0.67 -3.12 -15.12
CA PHE A 124 -0.69 -4.56 -15.38
C PHE A 124 -1.62 -5.30 -14.39
N ALA A 125 -1.52 -5.00 -13.10
CA ALA A 125 -2.40 -5.58 -12.09
C ALA A 125 -3.88 -5.21 -12.33
N GLU A 126 -4.17 -3.94 -12.63
CA GLU A 126 -5.51 -3.50 -13.05
C GLU A 126 -6.00 -4.25 -14.29
N PHE A 127 -5.15 -4.42 -15.29
CA PHE A 127 -5.49 -5.19 -16.51
C PHE A 127 -5.85 -6.63 -16.18
N CYS A 128 -5.09 -7.31 -15.34
CA CYS A 128 -5.38 -8.68 -14.92
C CYS A 128 -6.74 -8.80 -14.22
N VAL A 129 -7.02 -7.93 -13.26
CA VAL A 129 -8.31 -7.90 -12.54
C VAL A 129 -9.45 -7.60 -13.51
N ASN A 130 -9.29 -6.59 -14.38
CA ASN A 130 -10.28 -6.22 -15.40
C ASN A 130 -10.59 -7.39 -16.33
N ARG A 131 -9.55 -8.11 -16.76
CA ARG A 131 -9.71 -9.24 -17.67
C ARG A 131 -10.50 -10.37 -17.06
N VAL A 132 -10.17 -10.75 -15.83
CA VAL A 132 -10.86 -11.82 -15.09
C VAL A 132 -12.28 -11.42 -14.75
N ALA A 133 -12.52 -10.21 -14.26
CA ALA A 133 -13.87 -9.73 -13.98
C ALA A 133 -14.78 -9.78 -15.21
N ARG A 134 -14.26 -9.45 -16.40
CA ARG A 134 -15.01 -9.53 -17.67
C ARG A 134 -15.33 -10.97 -18.07
N ILE A 135 -14.41 -11.92 -17.84
CA ILE A 135 -14.66 -13.36 -18.11
C ILE A 135 -15.83 -13.86 -17.26
N PHE A 136 -15.96 -13.36 -16.02
CA PHE A 136 -17.09 -13.68 -15.13
C PHE A 136 -18.32 -12.77 -15.35
N GLY A 137 -18.44 -12.16 -16.52
CA GLY A 137 -19.65 -11.41 -16.93
C GLY A 137 -19.65 -9.93 -16.53
N GLY A 138 -18.59 -9.38 -15.92
CA GLY A 138 -18.45 -7.97 -15.64
C GLY A 138 -19.46 -7.35 -14.66
N SER A 139 -20.21 -8.17 -13.92
CA SER A 139 -21.15 -7.72 -12.90
C SER A 139 -20.42 -7.12 -11.69
N PRO A 140 -21.08 -6.28 -10.86
CA PRO A 140 -20.47 -5.77 -9.61
C PRO A 140 -19.92 -6.89 -8.71
N ALA A 141 -20.61 -8.03 -8.66
CA ALA A 141 -20.15 -9.21 -7.92
C ALA A 141 -18.89 -9.83 -8.55
N ALA A 142 -18.80 -9.90 -9.88
CA ALA A 142 -17.62 -10.39 -10.59
C ALA A 142 -16.41 -9.47 -10.34
N TRP A 143 -16.60 -8.16 -10.35
CA TRP A 143 -15.57 -7.19 -10.01
C TRP A 143 -15.10 -7.30 -8.57
N TRP A 144 -16.04 -7.37 -7.63
CA TRP A 144 -15.77 -7.55 -6.22
C TRP A 144 -14.94 -8.83 -5.97
N PHE A 145 -15.42 -9.97 -6.50
CA PHE A 145 -14.74 -11.25 -6.31
C PHE A 145 -13.36 -11.29 -6.96
N SER A 146 -13.23 -10.78 -8.19
CA SER A 146 -11.96 -10.74 -8.90
C SER A 146 -10.93 -9.83 -8.21
N THR A 147 -11.37 -8.67 -7.71
CA THR A 147 -10.48 -7.75 -6.98
C THR A 147 -10.01 -8.38 -5.67
N LEU A 148 -10.92 -8.93 -4.86
CA LEU A 148 -10.59 -9.53 -3.56
C LEU A 148 -9.85 -10.88 -3.67
N THR A 149 -9.75 -11.46 -4.85
CA THR A 149 -8.98 -12.68 -5.11
C THR A 149 -7.63 -12.36 -5.73
N LEU A 150 -7.65 -11.65 -6.87
CA LEU A 150 -6.42 -11.46 -7.65
C LEU A 150 -5.47 -10.44 -7.03
N THR A 151 -6.01 -9.36 -6.45
CA THR A 151 -5.13 -8.33 -5.89
C THR A 151 -4.31 -8.84 -4.70
N PRO A 152 -4.88 -9.62 -3.74
CA PRO A 152 -4.10 -10.28 -2.71
C PRO A 152 -3.03 -11.24 -3.25
N LEU A 153 -3.36 -12.03 -4.27
CA LEU A 153 -2.41 -12.96 -4.88
C LEU A 153 -1.29 -12.21 -5.62
N LEU A 154 -1.63 -11.14 -6.35
CA LEU A 154 -0.63 -10.28 -6.98
C LEU A 154 0.21 -9.53 -5.94
N GLY A 155 -0.36 -9.21 -4.79
CA GLY A 155 0.32 -8.58 -3.66
C GLY A 155 1.54 -9.34 -3.18
N SER A 156 1.52 -10.67 -3.32
CA SER A 156 2.68 -11.51 -3.02
C SER A 156 3.90 -11.22 -3.91
N PHE A 157 3.67 -10.63 -5.06
CA PHE A 157 4.74 -10.28 -6.00
C PHE A 157 5.06 -8.79 -5.99
N ILE A 158 4.05 -7.93 -5.78
CA ILE A 158 4.19 -6.47 -5.83
C ILE A 158 4.25 -5.80 -4.46
N THR A 159 4.20 -6.53 -3.38
CA THR A 159 4.11 -6.13 -1.97
C THR A 159 2.68 -5.84 -1.45
N GLU A 160 2.50 -6.05 -0.16
CA GLU A 160 1.22 -5.89 0.53
C GLU A 160 0.64 -4.45 0.42
N PRO A 161 1.42 -3.37 0.66
CA PRO A 161 0.91 -2.00 0.54
C PRO A 161 0.50 -1.63 -0.88
N ALA A 162 1.25 -2.05 -1.90
CA ALA A 162 0.91 -1.80 -3.30
C ALA A 162 -0.39 -2.50 -3.69
N ALA A 163 -0.57 -3.76 -3.28
CA ALA A 163 -1.79 -4.53 -3.51
C ALA A 163 -3.00 -3.88 -2.82
N MET A 164 -2.84 -3.40 -1.59
CA MET A 164 -3.89 -2.70 -0.85
C MET A 164 -4.34 -1.45 -1.62
N THR A 165 -3.41 -0.65 -2.10
CA THR A 165 -3.71 0.57 -2.86
C THR A 165 -4.48 0.27 -4.15
N ILE A 166 -4.02 -0.73 -4.92
CA ILE A 166 -4.69 -1.16 -6.15
C ILE A 166 -6.11 -1.67 -5.85
N ALA A 167 -6.26 -2.53 -4.84
CA ALA A 167 -7.56 -3.07 -4.46
C ALA A 167 -8.52 -1.98 -4.00
N ALA A 168 -8.05 -1.04 -3.17
CA ALA A 168 -8.85 0.09 -2.70
C ALA A 168 -9.34 0.96 -3.86
N MET A 169 -8.46 1.27 -4.83
CA MET A 169 -8.85 2.03 -6.03
C MET A 169 -9.88 1.29 -6.88
N LEU A 170 -9.69 -0.02 -7.12
CA LEU A 170 -10.62 -0.81 -7.93
C LEU A 170 -11.98 -0.98 -7.25
N LEU A 171 -11.99 -1.27 -5.95
CA LEU A 171 -13.22 -1.35 -5.16
C LEU A 171 -13.92 0.00 -5.07
N GLY A 172 -13.18 1.09 -4.91
CA GLY A 172 -13.72 2.45 -4.95
C GLY A 172 -14.57 2.67 -6.18
N LYS A 173 -13.97 2.46 -7.35
CA LYS A 173 -14.59 2.69 -8.67
C LYS A 173 -15.73 1.73 -9.03
N ARG A 174 -15.65 0.47 -8.59
CA ARG A 174 -16.50 -0.59 -9.11
C ARG A 174 -17.49 -1.16 -8.09
N PHE A 175 -17.29 -0.81 -6.82
CA PHE A 175 -18.12 -1.31 -5.73
C PHE A 175 -18.61 -0.20 -4.81
N PHE A 176 -17.75 0.66 -4.26
CA PHE A 176 -18.18 1.70 -3.32
C PHE A 176 -18.98 2.82 -3.98
N ASP A 177 -18.73 3.13 -5.25
CA ASP A 177 -19.52 4.10 -6.02
C ASP A 177 -20.98 3.64 -6.22
N LEU A 178 -21.24 2.32 -6.12
CA LEU A 178 -22.60 1.75 -6.13
C LEU A 178 -23.34 1.94 -4.80
N LYS A 179 -22.72 2.58 -3.81
CA LYS A 179 -23.27 2.88 -2.48
C LYS A 179 -23.83 1.62 -1.77
N PRO A 180 -22.99 0.58 -1.55
CA PRO A 180 -23.42 -0.59 -0.80
C PRO A 180 -23.90 -0.20 0.60
N SER A 181 -24.67 -1.07 1.25
CA SER A 181 -25.04 -0.86 2.66
C SER A 181 -23.80 -0.75 3.53
N VAL A 182 -23.88 0.04 4.62
CA VAL A 182 -22.77 0.30 5.53
C VAL A 182 -22.14 -1.02 6.02
N THR A 183 -22.98 -1.97 6.43
CA THR A 183 -22.51 -3.29 6.89
C THR A 183 -21.74 -4.04 5.82
N PHE A 184 -22.22 -4.02 4.57
CA PHE A 184 -21.55 -4.70 3.46
C PHE A 184 -20.26 -4.00 3.05
N ALA A 185 -20.22 -2.67 3.11
CA ALA A 185 -19.01 -1.89 2.87
C ALA A 185 -17.91 -2.23 3.88
N TYR A 186 -18.22 -2.20 5.18
CA TYR A 186 -17.25 -2.55 6.23
C TYR A 186 -16.82 -4.02 6.17
N ALA A 187 -17.75 -4.93 5.90
CA ALA A 187 -17.42 -6.34 5.70
C ALA A 187 -16.45 -6.55 4.52
N THR A 188 -16.66 -5.82 3.41
CA THR A 188 -15.75 -5.85 2.26
C THR A 188 -14.36 -5.31 2.60
N ILE A 189 -14.28 -4.21 3.35
CA ILE A 189 -13.01 -3.64 3.82
C ILE A 189 -12.29 -4.64 4.74
N GLY A 190 -13.01 -5.22 5.71
CA GLY A 190 -12.43 -6.22 6.61
C GLY A 190 -11.90 -7.45 5.86
N LEU A 191 -12.67 -7.95 4.89
CA LEU A 191 -12.24 -9.06 4.03
C LEU A 191 -11.03 -8.70 3.18
N LEU A 192 -10.98 -7.46 2.66
CA LEU A 192 -9.82 -6.97 1.91
C LEU A 192 -8.55 -7.03 2.75
N PHE A 193 -8.58 -6.50 3.98
CA PHE A 193 -7.44 -6.53 4.89
C PHE A 193 -6.96 -7.95 5.16
N VAL A 194 -7.89 -8.85 5.49
CA VAL A 194 -7.56 -10.27 5.75
C VAL A 194 -6.95 -10.92 4.51
N ASN A 195 -7.57 -10.75 3.35
CA ASN A 195 -7.09 -11.39 2.12
C ASN A 195 -5.72 -10.86 1.69
N ILE A 196 -5.45 -9.55 1.81
CA ILE A 196 -4.15 -8.96 1.48
C ILE A 196 -3.07 -9.50 2.43
N SER A 197 -3.33 -9.54 3.74
CA SER A 197 -2.37 -10.08 4.71
C SER A 197 -2.12 -11.59 4.50
N VAL A 198 -3.17 -12.36 4.22
CA VAL A 198 -3.03 -13.78 3.88
C VAL A 198 -2.28 -13.96 2.55
N GLY A 199 -2.58 -13.12 1.56
CA GLY A 199 -1.87 -13.09 0.28
C GLY A 199 -0.37 -12.84 0.45
N GLY A 200 0.02 -11.94 1.34
CA GLY A 200 1.43 -11.65 1.63
C GLY A 200 2.26 -12.86 2.10
N THR A 201 1.64 -13.97 2.48
CA THR A 201 2.34 -15.21 2.89
C THR A 201 2.72 -16.14 1.73
N LEU A 202 2.36 -15.82 0.49
CA LEU A 202 2.73 -16.66 -0.66
C LEU A 202 4.24 -16.58 -0.97
N THR A 203 4.86 -15.44 -0.69
CA THR A 203 6.29 -15.23 -0.89
C THR A 203 6.97 -14.84 0.41
N HIS A 204 8.29 -14.95 0.47
CA HIS A 204 9.06 -14.66 1.68
C HIS A 204 9.30 -13.17 1.91
N PHE A 205 9.02 -12.29 0.93
CA PHE A 205 9.35 -10.87 0.97
C PHE A 205 8.14 -9.92 0.90
N ALA A 206 6.94 -10.42 0.56
CA ALA A 206 5.78 -9.56 0.30
C ALA A 206 5.25 -8.84 1.53
N ALA A 207 5.36 -9.47 2.70
CA ALA A 207 4.91 -8.93 3.98
C ALA A 207 6.09 -8.84 4.96
N PRO A 208 6.32 -7.68 5.62
CA PRO A 208 7.43 -7.49 6.55
C PRO A 208 7.52 -8.55 7.66
N PRO A 209 6.44 -8.99 8.31
CA PRO A 209 6.52 -10.04 9.32
C PRO A 209 7.01 -11.38 8.77
N VAL A 210 6.66 -11.70 7.52
CA VAL A 210 7.10 -12.94 6.86
C VAL A 210 8.58 -12.85 6.53
N LEU A 211 9.04 -11.70 6.02
CA LEU A 211 10.44 -11.46 5.71
C LEU A 211 11.34 -11.70 6.92
N MET A 212 10.97 -11.18 8.09
CA MET A 212 11.75 -11.30 9.33
C MET A 212 11.97 -12.76 9.75
N ILE A 213 10.95 -13.61 9.63
CA ILE A 213 11.04 -15.01 10.03
C ILE A 213 11.64 -15.89 8.93
N SER A 214 11.36 -15.58 7.67
CA SER A 214 11.82 -16.35 6.52
C SER A 214 13.34 -16.39 6.42
N TYR A 215 13.99 -15.26 6.70
CA TYR A 215 15.45 -15.20 6.76
C TYR A 215 16.03 -16.09 7.86
N THR A 216 15.51 -15.94 9.09
CA THR A 216 15.99 -16.71 10.25
C THR A 216 15.87 -18.21 10.04
N TRP A 217 14.83 -18.65 9.32
CA TRP A 217 14.55 -20.07 9.11
C TRP A 217 14.87 -20.56 7.69
N ASN A 218 15.54 -19.74 6.88
CA ASN A 218 15.88 -20.06 5.48
C ASN A 218 14.65 -20.47 4.64
N TRP A 219 13.52 -19.78 4.81
CA TRP A 219 12.31 -20.01 4.05
C TRP A 219 12.34 -19.22 2.72
N GLY A 220 12.94 -19.81 1.71
CA GLY A 220 12.96 -19.22 0.37
C GLY A 220 11.62 -19.29 -0.34
N PHE A 221 11.55 -18.70 -1.54
CA PHE A 221 10.36 -18.64 -2.38
C PHE A 221 9.69 -20.01 -2.59
N SER A 222 10.45 -21.03 -2.98
CA SER A 222 9.92 -22.37 -3.23
C SER A 222 9.31 -23.00 -1.97
N PHE A 223 9.93 -22.78 -0.81
CA PHE A 223 9.41 -23.26 0.47
C PHE A 223 8.08 -22.59 0.80
N MET A 224 7.99 -21.26 0.66
CA MET A 224 6.78 -20.51 0.93
C MET A 224 5.63 -20.95 0.03
N MET A 225 5.86 -21.07 -1.27
CA MET A 225 4.84 -21.53 -2.22
C MET A 225 4.35 -22.94 -1.91
N ALA A 226 5.26 -23.88 -1.60
CA ALA A 226 4.92 -25.27 -1.34
C ALA A 226 4.19 -25.47 0.01
N ASN A 227 4.49 -24.65 1.03
CA ASN A 227 3.98 -24.88 2.38
C ASN A 227 2.81 -23.94 2.75
N PHE A 228 2.83 -22.70 2.28
CA PHE A 228 1.85 -21.66 2.63
C PHE A 228 1.04 -21.17 1.43
N GLY A 229 1.64 -20.99 0.26
CA GLY A 229 1.04 -20.32 -0.88
C GLY A 229 -0.27 -20.93 -1.34
N TRP A 230 -0.34 -22.24 -1.56
CA TRP A 230 -1.59 -22.89 -1.98
C TRP A 230 -2.67 -22.85 -0.88
N LYS A 231 -2.29 -22.92 0.41
CA LYS A 231 -3.22 -22.82 1.54
C LYS A 231 -3.81 -21.41 1.63
N ALA A 232 -2.96 -20.40 1.50
CA ALA A 232 -3.37 -19.01 1.45
C ALA A 232 -4.34 -18.75 0.28
N THR A 233 -4.01 -19.26 -0.90
CA THR A 233 -4.88 -19.16 -2.09
C THR A 233 -6.25 -19.80 -1.85
N ILE A 234 -6.29 -21.00 -1.31
CA ILE A 234 -7.56 -21.67 -0.96
C ILE A 234 -8.31 -20.86 0.11
N GLY A 235 -7.61 -20.39 1.14
CA GLY A 235 -8.18 -19.57 2.21
C GLY A 235 -8.87 -18.31 1.67
N ILE A 236 -8.21 -17.58 0.77
CA ILE A 236 -8.76 -16.39 0.09
C ILE A 236 -10.02 -16.76 -0.70
N PHE A 237 -9.98 -17.83 -1.48
CA PHE A 237 -11.14 -18.28 -2.24
C PHE A 237 -12.31 -18.66 -1.33
N VAL A 238 -12.07 -19.44 -0.30
CA VAL A 238 -13.10 -19.85 0.67
C VAL A 238 -13.70 -18.65 1.37
N ALA A 239 -12.86 -17.71 1.86
CA ALA A 239 -13.32 -16.49 2.50
C ALA A 239 -14.21 -15.67 1.55
N ASN A 240 -13.78 -15.47 0.30
CA ASN A 240 -14.56 -14.74 -0.70
C ASN A 240 -15.90 -15.43 -1.00
N ILE A 241 -15.94 -16.75 -1.11
CA ILE A 241 -17.18 -17.51 -1.33
C ILE A 241 -18.11 -17.37 -0.13
N LEU A 242 -17.61 -17.52 1.10
CA LEU A 242 -18.40 -17.37 2.30
C LEU A 242 -19.05 -15.98 2.40
N TYR A 243 -18.26 -14.94 2.15
CA TYR A 243 -18.79 -13.56 2.14
C TYR A 243 -19.76 -13.33 0.98
N PHE A 244 -19.47 -13.86 -0.20
CA PHE A 244 -20.40 -13.78 -1.34
C PHE A 244 -21.75 -14.41 -1.01
N VAL A 245 -21.76 -15.59 -0.41
CA VAL A 245 -23.01 -16.29 0.01
C VAL A 245 -23.72 -15.50 1.10
N ALA A 246 -22.99 -15.00 2.11
CA ALA A 246 -23.56 -14.23 3.21
C ALA A 246 -24.22 -12.92 2.74
N PHE A 247 -23.60 -12.23 1.78
CA PHE A 247 -24.07 -10.95 1.25
C PHE A 247 -24.75 -11.02 -0.11
N ARG A 248 -25.16 -12.21 -0.57
CA ARG A 248 -25.80 -12.41 -1.90
C ARG A 248 -26.97 -11.46 -2.17
N ASN A 249 -27.81 -11.21 -1.16
CA ASN A 249 -28.95 -10.30 -1.27
C ASN A 249 -28.50 -8.84 -1.40
N SER A 250 -27.41 -8.47 -0.76
CA SER A 250 -26.82 -7.14 -0.89
C SER A 250 -26.23 -6.89 -2.28
N PHE A 251 -25.66 -7.92 -2.92
CA PHE A 251 -25.25 -7.83 -4.32
C PHE A 251 -26.43 -7.63 -5.29
N ALA A 252 -27.55 -8.30 -5.05
CA ALA A 252 -28.76 -8.14 -5.86
C ALA A 252 -29.36 -6.73 -5.75
N ALA A 253 -29.15 -6.06 -4.62
CA ALA A 253 -29.58 -4.68 -4.40
C ALA A 253 -28.63 -3.63 -5.02
N LEU A 254 -27.40 -4.02 -5.43
CA LEU A 254 -26.50 -3.14 -6.16
C LEU A 254 -26.97 -2.97 -7.60
N THR A 255 -27.75 -1.95 -7.82
CA THR A 255 -28.13 -1.58 -9.19
C THR A 255 -26.89 -0.95 -9.86
N PRO A 256 -26.50 -1.36 -11.08
CA PRO A 256 -25.53 -0.62 -11.84
C PRO A 256 -26.06 0.81 -12.00
N LEU A 257 -25.39 1.77 -11.36
CA LEU A 257 -25.66 3.18 -11.65
C LEU A 257 -25.48 3.34 -13.16
N GLY A 258 -26.56 3.71 -13.84
CA GLY A 258 -26.49 4.03 -15.25
C GLY A 258 -25.29 4.93 -15.45
N SER A 259 -24.40 4.52 -16.32
CA SER A 259 -23.10 5.11 -16.54
C SER A 259 -23.17 6.51 -17.19
N SER A 260 -24.27 7.22 -17.00
CA SER A 260 -24.54 8.48 -17.66
C SER A 260 -25.03 9.52 -16.63
N ASN A 261 -24.52 10.73 -16.74
CA ASN A 261 -25.13 11.92 -16.17
C ASN A 261 -26.52 12.11 -16.77
N ALA A 262 -27.32 13.01 -16.22
CA ALA A 262 -28.66 13.35 -16.75
C ALA A 262 -28.64 13.83 -18.22
N ASP A 263 -27.50 14.18 -18.75
CA ASP A 263 -27.23 14.60 -20.14
C ASP A 263 -26.73 13.46 -21.06
N GLY A 264 -26.67 12.23 -20.56
CA GLY A 264 -26.19 11.08 -21.33
C GLY A 264 -24.67 10.93 -21.41
N SER A 265 -23.91 11.84 -20.81
CA SER A 265 -22.44 11.74 -20.77
C SER A 265 -21.97 10.72 -19.73
N PRO A 266 -20.91 9.95 -20.00
CA PRO A 266 -20.34 9.05 -19.00
C PRO A 266 -19.82 9.88 -17.82
N ILE A 267 -20.15 9.45 -16.59
CA ILE A 267 -19.60 10.06 -15.37
C ILE A 267 -18.09 9.84 -15.38
N ARG A 268 -17.33 10.83 -15.84
CA ARG A 268 -15.87 10.84 -15.70
C ARG A 268 -15.54 11.22 -14.27
N LEU A 269 -14.97 10.29 -13.52
CA LEU A 269 -14.47 10.56 -12.18
C LEU A 269 -13.28 11.53 -12.30
N ARG A 270 -13.29 12.61 -11.53
CA ARG A 270 -12.39 13.79 -11.61
C ARG A 270 -10.89 13.49 -11.43
N TRP A 271 -10.52 12.23 -11.20
CA TRP A 271 -9.17 11.72 -10.99
C TRP A 271 -8.76 10.64 -12.01
N GLU A 272 -9.46 10.59 -13.17
CA GLU A 272 -8.91 9.89 -14.32
C GLU A 272 -7.55 10.51 -14.65
N GLU A 273 -6.53 9.84 -14.14
CA GLU A 273 -5.13 10.12 -14.41
C GLU A 273 -4.91 10.28 -15.92
N ARG A 274 -3.90 11.08 -16.25
CA ARG A 274 -3.38 11.20 -17.61
C ARG A 274 -3.38 9.82 -18.28
N GLU A 275 -4.22 9.66 -19.27
CA GLU A 275 -4.34 8.45 -20.09
C GLU A 275 -3.18 8.34 -21.11
N ASP A 276 -1.98 8.78 -20.75
CA ASP A 276 -0.83 8.57 -21.62
C ASP A 276 -0.61 7.06 -21.75
N PRO A 277 -0.74 6.48 -22.96
CA PRO A 277 -0.59 5.05 -23.14
C PRO A 277 0.84 4.63 -22.79
N ILE A 278 0.98 3.67 -21.88
CA ILE A 278 2.28 3.10 -21.55
C ILE A 278 2.65 2.11 -22.66
N PRO A 279 3.77 2.29 -23.35
CA PRO A 279 4.20 1.34 -24.37
C PRO A 279 4.38 -0.06 -23.76
N MET A 280 3.90 -1.10 -24.46
CA MET A 280 3.93 -2.48 -23.97
C MET A 280 5.35 -2.93 -23.57
N TRP A 281 6.37 -2.51 -24.33
CA TRP A 281 7.76 -2.87 -24.02
C TRP A 281 8.22 -2.35 -22.66
N VAL A 282 7.75 -1.15 -22.23
CA VAL A 282 8.05 -0.59 -20.91
C VAL A 282 7.46 -1.49 -19.81
N THR A 283 6.22 -1.94 -19.97
CA THR A 283 5.58 -2.87 -19.02
C THR A 283 6.34 -4.18 -18.96
N VAL A 284 6.75 -4.74 -20.12
CA VAL A 284 7.54 -5.98 -20.16
C VAL A 284 8.88 -5.82 -19.45
N VAL A 285 9.61 -4.74 -19.69
CA VAL A 285 10.90 -4.46 -19.03
C VAL A 285 10.72 -4.38 -17.51
N HIS A 286 9.70 -3.66 -17.01
CA HIS A 286 9.44 -3.57 -15.58
C HIS A 286 9.06 -4.93 -14.98
N MET A 287 8.25 -5.73 -15.68
CA MET A 287 7.90 -7.08 -15.24
C MET A 287 9.11 -8.01 -15.19
N VAL A 288 10.01 -7.93 -16.17
CA VAL A 288 11.25 -8.72 -16.18
C VAL A 288 12.19 -8.30 -15.06
N LEU A 289 12.39 -6.99 -14.86
CA LEU A 289 13.20 -6.48 -13.75
C LEU A 289 12.62 -6.90 -12.41
N HIS A 290 11.31 -6.82 -12.26
CA HIS A 290 10.64 -7.23 -11.03
C HIS A 290 10.80 -8.74 -10.78
N ALA A 291 10.56 -9.58 -11.81
CA ALA A 291 10.74 -11.01 -11.70
C ALA A 291 12.20 -11.40 -11.40
N TRP A 292 13.16 -10.69 -12.02
CA TRP A 292 14.58 -10.87 -11.74
C TRP A 292 14.88 -10.58 -10.25
N SER A 293 14.44 -9.44 -9.74
CA SER A 293 14.67 -9.06 -8.34
C SER A 293 14.02 -10.02 -7.33
N VAL A 294 12.94 -10.69 -7.71
CA VAL A 294 12.24 -11.67 -6.87
C VAL A 294 12.95 -13.04 -6.86
N CYS A 295 13.60 -13.41 -7.95
CA CYS A 295 14.21 -14.73 -8.13
C CYS A 295 15.73 -14.74 -7.84
N SER A 296 16.38 -13.57 -7.75
CA SER A 296 17.79 -13.44 -7.37
C SER A 296 17.97 -13.41 -5.86
#